data_e649fd08eb7093f3ff2542964b4c7f42
#
_entry.id   e649fd08eb7093f3ff2542964b4c7f42
#
_cell.length_a   1.000
_cell.length_b   1.000
_cell.length_c   1.000
_cell.angle_alpha   90.00
_cell.angle_beta   90.00
_cell.angle_gamma   90.00
#
_symmetry.space_group_name_H-M   'P 1'
#
loop_
_entity.id
_entity.type
_entity.pdbx_description
1 polymer ?
#
loop_
_entity_poly.entity_id
_entity_poly.type
_entity_poly.pdbx_seq_one_letter_code
_entity_poly.pdbx_strand_id
1 'polypeptide(L)'
;MSEYKIGYEQLTPQEKKAYEIFEKAFTSCAKSVDSSSINRNVDVMKVLQVALGDNPRVIYFNKTQIKITSGLLGGKQLQFCGTYSSNQIRKMNQEIDDAVSSIMEEISLLNPLSDYDKLMCIYEYLQNHVSYDSKELEYTCRHGSSLNPASHNAYGALIEKRAVCDGISAAFSLLAQEMGYSCTIVSGSAAFMTKGFSSHAWNLIRLGDKFYHIDATWDINHFHQTNEYSYEYFCVNDDSINTDHNWDIKTTPPCKYEDLSFYIKSGCYANTLSQIDEIFIRYAKSKTQVVRLKVSDRIAIPEPSDTFIAQKLVDISSHHRGSASIQFVWNKETRCFYAKYS
;
A
#
# COMPACT_ATOMS: atom_id res chain seq x y z
N MET A 1 -5.18 -3.50 26.07
CA MET A 1 -6.39 -3.18 25.27
C MET A 1 -6.37 -4.12 24.09
N SER A 2 -7.48 -4.76 23.70
CA SER A 2 -7.50 -5.57 22.47
C SER A 2 -7.22 -4.64 21.31
N GLU A 3 -6.22 -4.97 20.51
CA GLU A 3 -5.86 -4.25 19.31
C GLU A 3 -7.05 -4.19 18.35
N TYR A 4 -7.43 -3.01 17.88
CA TYR A 4 -8.53 -2.85 16.93
C TYR A 4 -8.07 -3.38 15.56
N LYS A 5 -8.63 -4.50 15.13
CA LYS A 5 -8.33 -5.13 13.83
C LYS A 5 -9.37 -4.72 12.81
N ILE A 6 -8.96 -3.90 11.85
CA ILE A 6 -9.85 -3.26 10.88
C ILE A 6 -10.66 -4.30 10.10
N GLY A 7 -10.01 -5.31 9.56
CA GLY A 7 -10.67 -6.35 8.78
C GLY A 7 -11.62 -7.21 9.62
N TYR A 8 -11.21 -7.61 10.83
CA TYR A 8 -12.06 -8.37 11.76
C TYR A 8 -13.37 -7.65 12.06
N GLU A 9 -13.35 -6.33 12.24
CA GLU A 9 -14.55 -5.57 12.58
C GLU A 9 -15.58 -5.50 11.43
N GLN A 10 -15.18 -5.76 10.19
CA GLN A 10 -16.09 -5.82 9.04
C GLN A 10 -16.79 -7.18 8.88
N LEU A 11 -16.38 -8.18 9.66
CA LEU A 11 -16.90 -9.54 9.54
C LEU A 11 -18.21 -9.74 10.31
N THR A 12 -19.08 -10.57 9.75
CA THR A 12 -20.27 -11.07 10.47
C THR A 12 -19.89 -11.94 11.67
N PRO A 13 -20.77 -12.15 12.66
CA PRO A 13 -20.47 -13.00 13.81
C PRO A 13 -20.04 -14.44 13.46
N GLN A 14 -20.49 -14.97 12.32
CA GLN A 14 -20.09 -16.31 11.86
C GLN A 14 -18.71 -16.28 11.21
N GLU A 15 -18.40 -15.24 10.45
CA GLU A 15 -17.09 -15.02 9.86
C GLU A 15 -16.04 -14.72 10.94
N LYS A 16 -16.38 -13.95 12.00
CA LYS A 16 -15.49 -13.70 13.15
C LYS A 16 -15.03 -14.99 13.82
N LYS A 17 -15.90 -15.98 13.98
CA LYS A 17 -15.51 -17.30 14.49
C LYS A 17 -14.50 -18.03 13.59
N ALA A 18 -14.68 -17.94 12.27
CA ALA A 18 -13.73 -18.52 11.33
C ALA A 18 -12.38 -17.77 11.36
N TYR A 19 -12.42 -16.45 11.48
CA TYR A 19 -11.22 -15.62 11.65
C TYR A 19 -10.41 -16.04 12.88
N GLU A 20 -11.04 -16.22 14.03
CA GLU A 20 -10.37 -16.64 15.27
C GLU A 20 -9.69 -18.02 15.15
N ILE A 21 -10.25 -18.92 14.32
CA ILE A 21 -9.61 -20.21 14.00
C ILE A 21 -8.33 -19.97 13.21
N PHE A 22 -8.32 -19.08 12.22
CA PHE A 22 -7.14 -18.74 11.46
C PHE A 22 -6.08 -18.05 12.32
N GLU A 23 -6.49 -17.10 13.16
CA GLU A 23 -5.57 -16.38 14.04
C GLU A 23 -4.83 -17.33 15.01
N LYS A 24 -5.54 -18.30 15.58
CA LYS A 24 -4.92 -19.37 16.39
C LYS A 24 -3.92 -20.20 15.58
N ALA A 25 -4.27 -20.51 14.33
CA ALA A 25 -3.39 -21.24 13.43
C ALA A 25 -2.13 -20.42 13.11
N PHE A 26 -2.26 -19.11 12.89
CA PHE A 26 -1.13 -18.22 12.63
C PHE A 26 -0.19 -18.13 13.83
N THR A 27 -0.73 -17.97 15.02
CA THR A 27 0.07 -17.92 16.27
C THR A 27 0.85 -19.21 16.51
N SER A 28 0.28 -20.37 16.15
CA SER A 28 0.93 -21.66 16.30
C SER A 28 1.79 -22.08 15.10
N CYS A 29 1.88 -21.28 14.08
CA CYS A 29 2.50 -21.63 12.79
C CYS A 29 1.96 -22.94 12.22
N ALA A 30 0.66 -23.18 12.35
CA ALA A 30 0.01 -24.41 11.90
C ALA A 30 0.10 -24.57 10.39
N LYS A 31 0.32 -25.80 9.92
CA LYS A 31 0.37 -26.11 8.48
C LYS A 31 -1.00 -26.43 7.90
N SER A 32 -2.02 -26.59 8.73
CA SER A 32 -3.39 -26.81 8.30
C SER A 32 -4.38 -26.39 9.37
N VAL A 33 -5.59 -26.11 8.93
CA VAL A 33 -6.75 -25.80 9.78
C VAL A 33 -7.84 -26.79 9.47
N ASP A 34 -8.45 -27.36 10.51
CA ASP A 34 -9.69 -28.11 10.36
C ASP A 34 -10.84 -27.12 10.14
N SER A 35 -11.32 -27.07 8.92
CA SER A 35 -12.45 -26.21 8.53
C SER A 35 -13.82 -26.85 8.77
N SER A 36 -13.90 -28.04 9.38
CA SER A 36 -15.17 -28.74 9.67
C SER A 36 -16.03 -27.99 10.68
N SER A 37 -15.41 -27.20 11.56
CA SER A 37 -16.09 -26.34 12.54
C SER A 37 -16.55 -24.99 11.96
N ILE A 38 -16.11 -24.64 10.74
CA ILE A 38 -16.53 -23.41 10.07
C ILE A 38 -17.90 -23.62 9.43
N ASN A 39 -18.82 -22.68 9.68
CA ASN A 39 -20.16 -22.73 9.11
C ASN A 39 -20.08 -22.78 7.56
N ARG A 40 -20.88 -23.67 6.95
CA ARG A 40 -20.90 -23.91 5.49
C ARG A 40 -21.25 -22.67 4.66
N ASN A 41 -21.93 -21.69 5.24
CA ASN A 41 -22.33 -20.44 4.59
C ASN A 41 -21.24 -19.35 4.65
N VAL A 42 -20.11 -19.61 5.34
CA VAL A 42 -18.97 -18.69 5.40
C VAL A 42 -18.09 -18.87 4.18
N ASP A 43 -17.78 -17.77 3.50
CA ASP A 43 -16.73 -17.75 2.51
C ASP A 43 -15.37 -17.81 3.21
N VAL A 44 -14.84 -19.02 3.30
CA VAL A 44 -13.60 -19.33 4.02
C VAL A 44 -12.40 -18.59 3.44
N MET A 45 -12.38 -18.42 2.11
CA MET A 45 -11.25 -17.74 1.44
C MET A 45 -11.27 -16.23 1.70
N LYS A 46 -12.44 -15.61 1.67
CA LYS A 46 -12.62 -14.20 2.06
C LYS A 46 -12.14 -13.97 3.50
N VAL A 47 -12.59 -14.81 4.45
CA VAL A 47 -12.20 -14.65 5.86
C VAL A 47 -10.71 -14.87 6.07
N LEU A 48 -10.12 -15.86 5.40
CA LEU A 48 -8.69 -16.10 5.44
C LEU A 48 -7.90 -14.91 4.91
N GLN A 49 -8.36 -14.30 3.81
CA GLN A 49 -7.73 -13.12 3.23
C GLN A 49 -7.77 -11.93 4.17
N VAL A 50 -8.92 -11.69 4.83
CA VAL A 50 -9.07 -10.65 5.86
C VAL A 50 -8.15 -10.92 7.05
N ALA A 51 -8.09 -12.17 7.51
CA ALA A 51 -7.22 -12.55 8.62
C ALA A 51 -5.72 -12.35 8.30
N LEU A 52 -5.30 -12.67 7.09
CA LEU A 52 -3.93 -12.40 6.62
C LEU A 52 -3.65 -10.89 6.52
N GLY A 53 -4.65 -10.09 6.09
CA GLY A 53 -4.53 -8.64 6.02
C GLY A 53 -4.26 -7.98 7.37
N ASP A 54 -4.94 -8.45 8.42
CA ASP A 54 -4.75 -7.93 9.78
C ASP A 54 -3.49 -8.47 10.49
N ASN A 55 -2.83 -9.51 9.96
CA ASN A 55 -1.69 -10.19 10.59
C ASN A 55 -0.46 -10.20 9.67
N PRO A 56 0.22 -9.07 9.45
CA PRO A 56 1.34 -8.94 8.52
C PRO A 56 2.59 -9.74 8.91
N ARG A 57 2.67 -10.24 10.15
CA ARG A 57 3.74 -11.13 10.63
C ARG A 57 3.62 -12.57 10.13
N VAL A 58 2.58 -12.91 9.38
CA VAL A 58 2.39 -14.26 8.82
C VAL A 58 3.24 -14.43 7.55
N ILE A 59 4.52 -14.77 7.72
CA ILE A 59 5.51 -14.87 6.64
C ILE A 59 5.63 -16.25 5.99
N TYR A 60 5.11 -17.30 6.64
CA TYR A 60 5.28 -18.68 6.21
C TYR A 60 4.18 -19.20 5.29
N PHE A 61 3.21 -18.34 4.98
CA PHE A 61 2.03 -18.70 4.24
C PHE A 61 2.19 -18.36 2.76
N ASN A 62 2.05 -19.38 1.89
CA ASN A 62 1.99 -19.13 0.46
C ASN A 62 0.54 -19.05 0.00
N LYS A 63 0.05 -17.84 -0.28
CA LYS A 63 -1.33 -17.56 -0.72
C LYS A 63 -1.70 -18.31 -2.01
N THR A 64 -0.72 -18.65 -2.85
CA THR A 64 -0.95 -19.35 -4.12
C THR A 64 -1.06 -20.87 -3.97
N GLN A 65 -0.75 -21.42 -2.81
CA GLN A 65 -0.68 -22.86 -2.56
C GLN A 65 -1.61 -23.33 -1.42
N ILE A 66 -2.83 -22.81 -1.40
CA ILE A 66 -3.86 -23.30 -0.48
C ILE A 66 -4.52 -24.53 -1.08
N LYS A 67 -4.53 -25.65 -0.33
CA LYS A 67 -5.25 -26.87 -0.75
C LYS A 67 -6.39 -27.15 0.20
N ILE A 68 -7.59 -27.30 -0.34
CA ILE A 68 -8.73 -27.81 0.40
C ILE A 68 -8.77 -29.31 0.17
N THR A 69 -8.56 -30.11 1.24
CA THR A 69 -8.64 -31.57 1.19
C THR A 69 -9.88 -32.04 1.94
N SER A 70 -10.61 -33.02 1.39
CA SER A 70 -11.71 -33.68 2.07
C SER A 70 -11.20 -34.98 2.65
N GLY A 71 -11.31 -35.15 3.97
CA GLY A 71 -10.97 -36.42 4.64
C GLY A 71 -12.01 -37.52 4.34
N LEU A 72 -11.63 -38.78 4.47
CA LEU A 72 -12.48 -39.98 4.27
C LEU A 72 -13.76 -39.96 5.12
N LEU A 73 -13.78 -39.23 6.23
CA LEU A 73 -14.92 -39.08 7.15
C LEU A 73 -15.68 -37.75 6.96
N GLY A 74 -15.49 -37.07 5.82
CA GLY A 74 -16.24 -35.84 5.48
C GLY A 74 -15.71 -34.55 6.11
N GLY A 75 -14.61 -34.59 6.88
CA GLY A 75 -13.92 -33.41 7.39
C GLY A 75 -13.21 -32.67 6.24
N LYS A 76 -13.32 -31.35 6.20
CA LYS A 76 -12.56 -30.50 5.26
C LYS A 76 -11.37 -29.91 5.99
N GLN A 77 -10.16 -30.13 5.46
CA GLN A 77 -8.95 -29.49 5.96
C GLN A 77 -8.45 -28.45 4.95
N LEU A 78 -8.17 -27.26 5.45
CA LEU A 78 -7.46 -26.23 4.71
C LEU A 78 -5.96 -26.42 5.00
N GLN A 79 -5.22 -26.87 4.00
CA GLN A 79 -3.77 -27.04 4.11
C GLN A 79 -3.06 -25.78 3.64
N PHE A 80 -2.23 -25.23 4.51
CA PHE A 80 -1.28 -24.17 4.20
C PHE A 80 0.01 -24.85 3.75
N CYS A 81 0.31 -24.79 2.46
CA CYS A 81 1.60 -25.28 1.98
C CYS A 81 2.69 -24.32 2.48
N GLY A 82 3.21 -24.62 3.67
CA GLY A 82 4.26 -23.81 4.29
C GLY A 82 5.55 -23.92 3.52
N THR A 83 6.15 -22.79 3.17
CA THR A 83 7.40 -22.66 2.43
C THR A 83 8.60 -22.95 3.34
N TYR A 84 8.46 -22.75 4.65
CA TYR A 84 9.57 -22.77 5.60
C TYR A 84 9.36 -23.79 6.73
N SER A 85 10.47 -24.30 7.27
CA SER A 85 10.48 -25.07 8.51
C SER A 85 10.26 -24.16 9.72
N SER A 86 9.82 -24.72 10.86
CA SER A 86 9.60 -23.94 12.09
C SER A 86 10.86 -23.20 12.56
N ASN A 87 12.06 -23.78 12.35
CA ASN A 87 13.32 -23.12 12.69
C ASN A 87 13.61 -21.93 11.77
N GLN A 88 13.32 -22.06 10.46
CA GLN A 88 13.47 -20.96 9.52
C GLN A 88 12.50 -19.83 9.86
N ILE A 89 11.22 -20.15 10.14
CA ILE A 89 10.21 -19.14 10.53
C ILE A 89 10.67 -18.38 11.77
N ARG A 90 11.20 -19.07 12.79
CA ARG A 90 11.70 -18.44 14.01
C ARG A 90 12.86 -17.49 13.73
N LYS A 91 13.82 -17.93 12.92
CA LYS A 91 14.97 -17.11 12.52
C LYS A 91 14.53 -15.89 11.73
N MET A 92 13.65 -16.06 10.73
CA MET A 92 13.13 -14.96 9.91
C MET A 92 12.35 -13.94 10.77
N ASN A 93 11.54 -14.39 11.73
CA ASN A 93 10.85 -13.49 12.65
C ASN A 93 11.82 -12.68 13.52
N GLN A 94 12.91 -13.30 14.01
CA GLN A 94 13.94 -12.58 14.76
C GLN A 94 14.62 -11.50 13.88
N GLU A 95 14.96 -11.84 12.65
CA GLU A 95 15.56 -10.89 11.71
C GLU A 95 14.59 -9.73 11.40
N ILE A 96 13.28 -10.00 11.30
CA ILE A 96 12.25 -8.95 11.18
C ILE A 96 12.22 -8.07 12.43
N ASP A 97 12.23 -8.65 13.64
CA ASP A 97 12.19 -7.89 14.89
C ASP A 97 13.39 -6.96 15.02
N ASP A 98 14.59 -7.46 14.66
CA ASP A 98 15.82 -6.67 14.67
C ASP A 98 15.76 -5.53 13.63
N ALA A 99 15.26 -5.80 12.41
CA ALA A 99 15.10 -4.79 11.38
C ALA A 99 14.05 -3.73 11.75
N VAL A 100 12.90 -4.15 12.29
CA VAL A 100 11.85 -3.23 12.76
C VAL A 100 12.40 -2.31 13.84
N SER A 101 13.12 -2.86 14.83
CA SER A 101 13.74 -2.05 15.88
C SER A 101 14.68 -1.01 15.32
N SER A 102 15.56 -1.39 14.39
CA SER A 102 16.48 -0.46 13.73
C SER A 102 15.75 0.63 12.92
N ILE A 103 14.68 0.26 12.20
CA ILE A 103 13.88 1.22 11.43
C ILE A 103 13.15 2.20 12.35
N MET A 104 12.61 1.71 13.48
CA MET A 104 11.97 2.58 14.47
C MET A 104 12.94 3.58 15.10
N GLU A 105 14.19 3.16 15.35
CA GLU A 105 15.25 4.06 15.80
C GLU A 105 15.56 5.12 14.73
N GLU A 106 15.74 4.74 13.48
CA GLU A 106 15.98 5.66 12.37
C GLU A 106 14.86 6.69 12.24
N ILE A 107 13.59 6.25 12.25
CA ILE A 107 12.44 7.15 12.19
C ILE A 107 12.38 8.07 13.40
N SER A 108 12.71 7.58 14.60
CA SER A 108 12.72 8.40 15.81
C SER A 108 13.71 9.56 15.76
N LEU A 109 14.85 9.36 15.09
CA LEU A 109 15.86 10.40 14.88
C LEU A 109 15.37 11.54 13.96
N LEU A 110 14.39 11.29 13.09
CA LEU A 110 13.73 12.32 12.28
C LEU A 110 12.76 13.19 13.08
N ASN A 111 12.48 12.81 14.35
CA ASN A 111 11.62 13.53 15.29
C ASN A 111 10.23 13.89 14.71
N PRO A 112 9.46 12.92 14.19
CA PRO A 112 8.14 13.18 13.63
C PRO A 112 7.18 13.69 14.70
N LEU A 113 6.51 14.83 14.44
CA LEU A 113 5.72 15.55 15.42
C LEU A 113 4.24 15.11 15.48
N SER A 114 3.75 14.48 14.43
CA SER A 114 2.35 14.07 14.32
C SER A 114 2.25 12.63 13.81
N ASP A 115 1.04 12.04 13.94
CA ASP A 115 0.75 10.73 13.35
C ASP A 115 0.94 10.73 11.83
N TYR A 116 0.59 11.85 11.17
CA TYR A 116 0.85 12.07 9.75
C TYR A 116 2.35 11.96 9.42
N ASP A 117 3.21 12.65 10.19
CA ASP A 117 4.66 12.66 9.96
C ASP A 117 5.25 11.26 10.18
N LYS A 118 4.79 10.53 11.20
CA LYS A 118 5.23 9.14 11.45
C LYS A 118 4.92 8.21 10.29
N LEU A 119 3.69 8.28 9.77
CA LEU A 119 3.31 7.47 8.60
C LEU A 119 4.05 7.88 7.34
N MET A 120 4.32 9.18 7.18
CA MET A 120 5.13 9.69 6.09
C MET A 120 6.55 9.12 6.14
N CYS A 121 7.17 9.07 7.33
CA CYS A 121 8.49 8.47 7.50
C CYS A 121 8.50 6.98 7.10
N ILE A 122 7.48 6.19 7.48
CA ILE A 122 7.36 4.78 7.01
C ILE A 122 7.23 4.73 5.48
N TYR A 123 6.41 5.59 4.91
CA TYR A 123 6.14 5.62 3.47
C TYR A 123 7.40 5.95 2.66
N GLU A 124 8.12 6.99 3.08
CA GLU A 124 9.40 7.39 2.46
C GLU A 124 10.51 6.36 2.69
N TYR A 125 10.57 5.75 3.89
CA TYR A 125 11.50 4.67 4.15
C TYR A 125 11.32 3.52 3.15
N LEU A 126 10.08 3.07 2.91
CA LEU A 126 9.81 2.00 1.95
C LEU A 126 10.18 2.41 0.52
N GLN A 127 9.87 3.63 0.10
CA GLN A 127 10.25 4.13 -1.23
C GLN A 127 11.76 4.12 -1.43
N ASN A 128 12.53 4.51 -0.41
CA ASN A 128 13.99 4.63 -0.49
C ASN A 128 14.70 3.27 -0.40
N HIS A 129 14.15 2.30 0.34
CA HIS A 129 14.87 1.07 0.70
C HIS A 129 14.34 -0.19 0.03
N VAL A 130 13.15 -0.16 -0.57
CA VAL A 130 12.53 -1.35 -1.16
C VAL A 130 12.40 -1.18 -2.67
N SER A 131 12.85 -2.17 -3.43
CA SER A 131 12.64 -2.24 -4.87
C SER A 131 11.52 -3.21 -5.22
N TYR A 132 10.76 -2.89 -6.28
CA TYR A 132 9.69 -3.77 -6.75
C TYR A 132 10.25 -5.01 -7.46
N ASP A 133 9.80 -6.21 -7.07
CA ASP A 133 10.25 -7.48 -7.64
C ASP A 133 9.46 -7.86 -8.91
N SER A 134 9.76 -7.18 -10.01
CA SER A 134 9.11 -7.45 -11.30
C SER A 134 9.37 -8.87 -11.81
N LYS A 135 10.50 -9.48 -11.44
CA LYS A 135 10.83 -10.86 -11.84
C LYS A 135 9.93 -11.87 -11.15
N GLU A 136 9.69 -11.67 -9.85
CA GLU A 136 8.76 -12.49 -9.09
C GLU A 136 7.34 -12.37 -9.64
N LEU A 137 6.87 -11.14 -9.89
CA LEU A 137 5.55 -10.91 -10.47
C LEU A 137 5.39 -11.64 -11.81
N GLU A 138 6.37 -11.47 -12.72
CA GLU A 138 6.33 -12.11 -14.05
C GLU A 138 6.32 -13.63 -13.95
N TYR A 139 7.14 -14.19 -13.05
CA TYR A 139 7.21 -15.62 -12.82
C TYR A 139 5.90 -16.16 -12.27
N THR A 140 5.36 -15.53 -11.23
CA THR A 140 4.10 -15.94 -10.60
C THR A 140 2.92 -15.87 -11.57
N CYS A 141 2.84 -14.82 -12.38
CA CYS A 141 1.81 -14.70 -13.42
C CYS A 141 1.89 -15.80 -14.48
N ARG A 142 3.10 -16.25 -14.84
CA ARG A 142 3.28 -17.30 -15.87
C ARG A 142 3.09 -18.72 -15.34
N HIS A 143 3.48 -18.98 -14.09
CA HIS A 143 3.59 -20.34 -13.58
C HIS A 143 2.57 -20.68 -12.47
N GLY A 144 1.85 -19.66 -11.93
CA GLY A 144 0.93 -19.85 -10.81
C GLY A 144 1.63 -20.30 -9.51
N SER A 145 2.95 -20.10 -9.42
CA SER A 145 3.78 -20.44 -8.27
C SER A 145 4.84 -19.37 -8.07
N SER A 146 5.34 -19.22 -6.84
CA SER A 146 6.34 -18.22 -6.49
C SER A 146 7.76 -18.74 -6.74
N LEU A 147 8.62 -17.89 -7.29
CA LEU A 147 10.08 -18.11 -7.40
C LEU A 147 10.75 -17.73 -6.07
N ASN A 148 10.35 -16.59 -5.49
CA ASN A 148 10.80 -16.10 -4.20
C ASN A 148 9.61 -15.81 -3.26
N PRO A 149 9.16 -16.79 -2.45
CA PRO A 149 8.03 -16.60 -1.55
C PRO A 149 8.19 -15.44 -0.55
N ALA A 150 9.42 -15.04 -0.22
CA ALA A 150 9.68 -13.91 0.65
C ALA A 150 9.20 -12.58 0.04
N SER A 151 9.25 -12.43 -1.29
CA SER A 151 8.75 -11.23 -1.97
C SER A 151 7.27 -10.94 -1.72
N HIS A 152 6.48 -11.93 -1.26
CA HIS A 152 5.06 -11.81 -0.96
C HIS A 152 4.74 -11.52 0.51
N ASN A 153 5.75 -11.22 1.34
CA ASN A 153 5.56 -10.94 2.77
C ASN A 153 6.56 -9.89 3.28
N ALA A 154 6.42 -9.47 4.53
CA ALA A 154 7.24 -8.41 5.12
C ALA A 154 8.75 -8.73 5.11
N TYR A 155 9.16 -10.00 5.12
CA TYR A 155 10.57 -10.38 5.09
C TYR A 155 11.26 -9.93 3.80
N GLY A 156 10.63 -10.14 2.64
CA GLY A 156 11.16 -9.68 1.36
C GLY A 156 11.38 -8.16 1.34
N ALA A 157 10.42 -7.39 1.80
CA ALA A 157 10.53 -5.94 1.83
C ALA A 157 11.55 -5.43 2.87
N LEU A 158 11.50 -5.95 4.11
CA LEU A 158 12.31 -5.41 5.20
C LEU A 158 13.74 -5.97 5.24
N ILE A 159 13.95 -7.22 4.83
CA ILE A 159 15.26 -7.89 4.90
C ILE A 159 15.92 -7.96 3.52
N GLU A 160 15.20 -8.52 2.52
CA GLU A 160 15.75 -8.67 1.17
C GLU A 160 15.70 -7.38 0.34
N LYS A 161 15.00 -6.34 0.86
CA LYS A 161 14.80 -5.04 0.21
C LYS A 161 14.17 -5.14 -1.17
N ARG A 162 13.43 -6.21 -1.41
CA ARG A 162 12.75 -6.50 -2.66
C ARG A 162 11.43 -7.25 -2.39
N ALA A 163 10.32 -6.70 -2.92
CA ALA A 163 9.01 -7.30 -2.74
C ALA A 163 8.04 -6.91 -3.87
N VAL A 164 6.96 -7.68 -4.01
CA VAL A 164 5.77 -7.30 -4.78
C VAL A 164 4.77 -6.58 -3.86
N CYS A 165 3.62 -6.17 -4.38
CA CYS A 165 2.61 -5.41 -3.65
C CYS A 165 2.23 -6.02 -2.29
N ASP A 166 2.07 -7.35 -2.23
CA ASP A 166 1.77 -8.08 -0.98
C ASP A 166 2.83 -7.86 0.10
N GLY A 167 4.11 -7.97 -0.28
CA GLY A 167 5.23 -7.82 0.66
C GLY A 167 5.44 -6.38 1.09
N ILE A 168 5.28 -5.42 0.17
CA ILE A 168 5.35 -3.99 0.47
C ILE A 168 4.23 -3.58 1.43
N SER A 169 2.99 -4.02 1.15
CA SER A 169 1.85 -3.74 2.03
C SER A 169 2.00 -4.41 3.40
N ALA A 170 2.57 -5.62 3.45
CA ALA A 170 2.85 -6.30 4.71
C ALA A 170 3.91 -5.54 5.54
N ALA A 171 4.97 -5.02 4.90
CA ALA A 171 5.98 -4.23 5.57
C ALA A 171 5.41 -2.90 6.10
N PHE A 172 4.62 -2.18 5.30
CA PHE A 172 3.95 -0.96 5.76
C PHE A 172 3.04 -1.23 6.95
N SER A 173 2.17 -2.27 6.84
CA SER A 173 1.24 -2.65 7.92
C SER A 173 1.97 -3.02 9.19
N LEU A 174 3.07 -3.78 9.10
CA LEU A 174 3.87 -4.18 10.24
C LEU A 174 4.51 -2.99 10.96
N LEU A 175 5.14 -2.08 10.20
CA LEU A 175 5.76 -0.87 10.76
C LEU A 175 4.72 0.07 11.38
N ALA A 176 3.55 0.21 10.74
CA ALA A 176 2.45 1.01 11.29
C ALA A 176 1.87 0.40 12.59
N GLN A 177 1.70 -0.93 12.63
CA GLN A 177 1.24 -1.63 13.84
C GLN A 177 2.26 -1.53 14.98
N GLU A 178 3.56 -1.56 14.69
CA GLU A 178 4.62 -1.36 15.67
C GLU A 178 4.58 0.04 16.30
N MET A 179 4.16 1.04 15.53
CA MET A 179 3.90 2.40 16.04
C MET A 179 2.56 2.55 16.78
N GLY A 180 1.78 1.47 16.89
CA GLY A 180 0.49 1.45 17.60
C GLY A 180 -0.72 1.83 16.75
N TYR A 181 -0.57 1.91 15.41
CA TYR A 181 -1.69 2.17 14.52
C TYR A 181 -2.43 0.89 14.12
N SER A 182 -3.75 0.98 14.00
CA SER A 182 -4.53 -0.08 13.37
C SER A 182 -4.35 0.03 11.84
N CYS A 183 -3.75 -0.97 11.26
CA CYS A 183 -3.49 -1.06 9.82
C CYS A 183 -3.80 -2.46 9.32
N THR A 184 -4.42 -2.57 8.15
CA THR A 184 -4.72 -3.84 7.49
C THR A 184 -4.29 -3.81 6.02
N ILE A 185 -4.14 -4.98 5.42
CA ILE A 185 -3.87 -5.12 3.99
C ILE A 185 -5.21 -5.33 3.27
N VAL A 186 -5.50 -4.47 2.32
CA VAL A 186 -6.61 -4.62 1.38
C VAL A 186 -6.13 -5.44 0.20
N SER A 187 -6.89 -6.45 -0.18
CA SER A 187 -6.65 -7.23 -1.39
C SER A 187 -7.74 -6.93 -2.40
N GLY A 188 -7.32 -6.66 -3.62
CA GLY A 188 -8.20 -6.28 -4.70
C GLY A 188 -7.52 -6.43 -6.06
N SER A 189 -7.78 -5.50 -6.93
CA SER A 189 -7.12 -5.36 -8.23
C SER A 189 -6.84 -3.91 -8.54
N ALA A 190 -5.81 -3.66 -9.32
CA ALA A 190 -5.49 -2.31 -9.78
C ALA A 190 -5.14 -2.31 -11.27
N ALA A 191 -5.44 -1.21 -11.95
CA ALA A 191 -5.16 -1.01 -13.36
C ALA A 191 -3.91 -0.14 -13.52
N PHE A 192 -2.84 -0.73 -14.04
CA PHE A 192 -1.63 0.03 -14.35
C PHE A 192 -1.63 0.39 -15.84
N MET A 193 -1.84 1.67 -16.15
CA MET A 193 -1.90 2.21 -17.52
C MET A 193 -2.91 1.43 -18.41
N THR A 194 -2.48 0.96 -19.58
CA THR A 194 -3.34 0.29 -20.59
C THR A 194 -3.46 -1.23 -20.41
N LYS A 195 -2.88 -1.82 -19.34
CA LYS A 195 -2.78 -3.28 -19.18
C LYS A 195 -4.02 -3.95 -18.55
N GLY A 196 -5.03 -3.15 -18.17
CA GLY A 196 -6.22 -3.65 -17.47
C GLY A 196 -5.95 -3.97 -15.99
N PHE A 197 -7.00 -4.45 -15.30
CA PHE A 197 -6.92 -4.78 -13.87
C PHE A 197 -6.16 -6.08 -13.63
N SER A 198 -5.24 -6.06 -12.67
CA SER A 198 -4.52 -7.23 -12.16
C SER A 198 -4.64 -7.30 -10.64
N SER A 199 -4.43 -8.49 -10.06
CA SER A 199 -4.41 -8.65 -8.59
C SER A 199 -3.43 -7.67 -7.95
N HIS A 200 -3.88 -7.00 -6.90
CA HIS A 200 -3.11 -5.99 -6.20
C HIS A 200 -3.41 -5.97 -4.70
N ALA A 201 -2.47 -5.45 -3.91
CA ALA A 201 -2.61 -5.29 -2.48
C ALA A 201 -2.05 -3.94 -2.04
N TRP A 202 -2.75 -3.29 -1.10
CA TRP A 202 -2.37 -2.02 -0.49
C TRP A 202 -2.85 -1.96 0.95
N ASN A 203 -2.71 -0.83 1.62
CA ASN A 203 -3.05 -0.69 3.02
C ASN A 203 -4.28 0.18 3.25
N LEU A 204 -4.98 -0.12 4.34
CA LEU A 204 -5.96 0.75 4.96
C LEU A 204 -5.55 0.99 6.40
N ILE A 205 -5.50 2.26 6.80
CA ILE A 205 -5.06 2.68 8.13
C ILE A 205 -6.15 3.47 8.85
N ARG A 206 -6.21 3.32 10.18
CA ARG A 206 -7.08 4.10 11.05
C ARG A 206 -6.29 5.16 11.80
N LEU A 207 -6.73 6.43 11.69
CA LEU A 207 -6.21 7.56 12.46
C LEU A 207 -7.36 8.23 13.21
N GLY A 208 -7.40 8.07 14.51
CA GLY A 208 -8.54 8.46 15.32
C GLY A 208 -9.79 7.66 14.96
N ASP A 209 -10.81 8.33 14.45
CA ASP A 209 -12.07 7.76 13.96
C ASP A 209 -12.17 7.68 12.44
N LYS A 210 -11.10 8.11 11.73
CA LYS A 210 -11.04 8.16 10.26
C LYS A 210 -10.22 7.03 9.69
N PHE A 211 -10.57 6.63 8.47
CA PHE A 211 -9.86 5.62 7.70
C PHE A 211 -9.33 6.21 6.39
N TYR A 212 -8.15 5.75 5.96
CA TYR A 212 -7.47 6.22 4.76
C TYR A 212 -6.83 5.03 4.04
N HIS A 213 -6.83 5.08 2.72
CA HIS A 213 -6.03 4.17 1.90
C HIS A 213 -4.59 4.67 1.78
N ILE A 214 -3.65 3.74 1.72
CA ILE A 214 -2.22 3.98 1.47
C ILE A 214 -1.71 2.89 0.54
N ASP A 215 -1.15 3.28 -0.61
CA ASP A 215 -0.43 2.35 -1.48
C ASP A 215 0.98 2.86 -1.78
N ALA A 216 1.97 2.24 -1.16
CA ALA A 216 3.38 2.59 -1.39
C ALA A 216 3.95 1.93 -2.66
N THR A 217 3.28 0.94 -3.24
CA THR A 217 3.85 0.09 -4.29
C THR A 217 4.17 0.88 -5.57
N TRP A 218 3.24 1.71 -6.01
CA TRP A 218 3.43 2.46 -7.25
C TRP A 218 4.37 3.65 -7.07
N ASP A 219 4.33 4.27 -5.90
CA ASP A 219 5.22 5.38 -5.55
C ASP A 219 6.68 4.93 -5.36
N ILE A 220 6.93 3.67 -4.94
CA ILE A 220 8.26 3.04 -4.95
C ILE A 220 8.83 3.01 -6.38
N ASN A 221 8.03 2.62 -7.36
CA ASN A 221 8.47 2.60 -8.75
C ASN A 221 8.81 4.00 -9.29
N HIS A 222 8.02 5.01 -8.89
CA HIS A 222 8.31 6.40 -9.24
C HIS A 222 9.65 6.84 -8.64
N PHE A 223 9.90 6.56 -7.35
CA PHE A 223 11.16 6.90 -6.67
C PHE A 223 12.38 6.30 -7.39
N HIS A 224 12.33 5.02 -7.73
CA HIS A 224 13.44 4.35 -8.41
C HIS A 224 13.71 4.87 -9.83
N GLN A 225 12.72 5.46 -10.48
CA GLN A 225 12.88 6.06 -11.81
C GLN A 225 13.40 7.49 -11.75
N THR A 226 13.00 8.26 -10.74
CA THR A 226 13.24 9.71 -10.67
C THR A 226 14.20 10.12 -9.56
N ASN A 227 14.46 9.26 -8.59
CA ASN A 227 15.13 9.54 -7.32
C ASN A 227 14.43 10.65 -6.51
N GLU A 228 13.09 10.71 -6.63
CA GLU A 228 12.24 11.68 -5.92
C GLU A 228 11.01 10.98 -5.35
N TYR A 229 10.65 11.31 -4.11
CA TYR A 229 9.47 10.75 -3.46
C TYR A 229 8.19 11.13 -4.20
N SER A 230 7.28 10.17 -4.32
CA SER A 230 5.90 10.35 -4.76
C SER A 230 4.93 10.11 -3.61
N TYR A 231 3.73 10.69 -3.70
CA TYR A 231 2.72 10.63 -2.65
C TYR A 231 1.30 10.53 -3.22
N GLU A 232 1.17 9.93 -4.41
CA GLU A 232 -0.12 9.88 -5.11
C GLU A 232 -1.18 9.12 -4.33
N TYR A 233 -0.75 8.09 -3.61
CA TYR A 233 -1.62 7.17 -2.87
C TYR A 233 -1.42 7.24 -1.36
N PHE A 234 -0.93 8.37 -0.84
CA PHE A 234 -0.71 8.54 0.59
C PHE A 234 -1.92 9.19 1.28
N CYS A 235 -2.60 8.46 2.16
CA CYS A 235 -3.77 8.89 2.94
C CYS A 235 -4.92 9.41 2.06
N VAL A 236 -5.30 8.66 1.04
CA VAL A 236 -6.38 8.99 0.11
C VAL A 236 -7.71 8.37 0.52
N ASN A 237 -8.82 8.91 0.01
CA ASN A 237 -10.16 8.39 0.25
C ASN A 237 -10.59 7.33 -0.79
N ASP A 238 -11.81 6.76 -0.60
CA ASP A 238 -12.40 5.77 -1.51
C ASP A 238 -12.51 6.31 -2.96
N ASP A 239 -12.95 7.55 -3.14
CA ASP A 239 -13.15 8.13 -4.46
C ASP A 239 -11.82 8.28 -5.21
N SER A 240 -10.78 8.78 -4.52
CA SER A 240 -9.46 8.97 -5.10
C SER A 240 -8.78 7.66 -5.50
N ILE A 241 -8.85 6.62 -4.66
CA ILE A 241 -8.19 5.35 -4.97
C ILE A 241 -8.99 4.52 -5.98
N ASN A 242 -10.31 4.64 -6.03
CA ASN A 242 -11.17 3.89 -6.95
C ASN A 242 -11.00 4.31 -8.43
N THR A 243 -10.21 5.34 -8.71
CA THR A 243 -9.88 5.75 -10.09
C THR A 243 -9.14 4.63 -10.85
N ASP A 244 -8.37 3.82 -10.16
CA ASP A 244 -7.53 2.76 -10.72
C ASP A 244 -7.42 1.50 -9.84
N HIS A 245 -8.06 1.48 -8.65
CA HIS A 245 -8.14 0.33 -7.76
C HIS A 245 -9.58 -0.15 -7.61
N ASN A 246 -9.76 -1.45 -7.42
CA ASN A 246 -11.06 -2.07 -7.19
C ASN A 246 -10.96 -3.16 -6.12
N TRP A 247 -11.89 -3.18 -5.16
CA TRP A 247 -11.93 -4.15 -4.05
C TRP A 247 -13.36 -4.45 -3.61
N ASP A 248 -13.55 -5.47 -2.80
CA ASP A 248 -14.83 -5.71 -2.15
C ASP A 248 -15.02 -4.72 -0.98
N ILE A 249 -15.78 -3.64 -1.22
CA ILE A 249 -16.06 -2.58 -0.24
C ILE A 249 -16.70 -3.09 1.06
N LYS A 250 -17.21 -4.32 1.10
CA LYS A 250 -17.75 -4.94 2.31
C LYS A 250 -16.68 -5.45 3.25
N THR A 251 -15.44 -5.52 2.81
CA THR A 251 -14.29 -5.96 3.61
C THR A 251 -13.55 -4.83 4.29
N THR A 252 -13.92 -3.58 3.99
CA THR A 252 -13.29 -2.37 4.51
C THR A 252 -14.31 -1.38 5.06
N PRO A 253 -13.99 -0.62 6.12
CA PRO A 253 -14.78 0.56 6.47
C PRO A 253 -14.67 1.63 5.40
N PRO A 254 -15.66 2.53 5.23
CA PRO A 254 -15.60 3.59 4.23
C PRO A 254 -14.54 4.63 4.59
N CYS A 255 -13.67 4.93 3.63
CA CYS A 255 -12.66 5.98 3.71
C CYS A 255 -13.17 7.28 3.07
N LYS A 256 -13.84 8.12 3.86
CA LYS A 256 -14.53 9.33 3.38
C LYS A 256 -13.66 10.59 3.35
N TYR A 257 -12.50 10.54 4.00
CA TYR A 257 -11.67 11.71 4.28
C TYR A 257 -10.39 11.69 3.42
N GLU A 258 -9.98 12.85 2.96
CA GLU A 258 -8.74 13.06 2.19
C GLU A 258 -7.91 14.21 2.78
N ASP A 259 -8.32 14.72 3.95
CA ASP A 259 -7.69 15.85 4.63
C ASP A 259 -6.22 15.60 5.04
N LEU A 260 -5.80 14.34 5.08
CA LEU A 260 -4.43 13.91 5.31
C LEU A 260 -3.71 13.47 4.03
N SER A 261 -4.29 13.61 2.83
CA SER A 261 -3.51 13.37 1.62
C SER A 261 -2.38 14.39 1.50
N PHE A 262 -1.26 13.96 0.93
CA PHE A 262 -0.08 14.81 0.78
C PHE A 262 -0.40 16.12 0.05
N TYR A 263 -1.14 16.05 -1.05
CA TYR A 263 -1.42 17.20 -1.89
C TYR A 263 -2.31 18.26 -1.20
N ILE A 264 -3.25 17.82 -0.36
CA ILE A 264 -4.08 18.72 0.46
C ILE A 264 -3.25 19.32 1.59
N LYS A 265 -2.51 18.50 2.34
CA LYS A 265 -1.68 18.95 3.46
C LYS A 265 -0.58 19.92 3.05
N SER A 266 0.05 19.69 1.89
CA SER A 266 1.12 20.56 1.36
C SER A 266 0.59 21.78 0.59
N GLY A 267 -0.74 21.88 0.40
CA GLY A 267 -1.35 22.95 -0.40
C GLY A 267 -1.03 22.85 -1.89
N CYS A 268 -0.81 21.63 -2.38
CA CYS A 268 -0.52 21.34 -3.79
C CYS A 268 -1.72 20.74 -4.53
N TYR A 269 -2.92 20.85 -3.97
CA TYR A 269 -4.17 20.43 -4.56
C TYR A 269 -4.94 21.63 -5.14
N ALA A 270 -5.26 21.58 -6.43
CA ALA A 270 -5.96 22.65 -7.13
C ALA A 270 -7.41 22.26 -7.43
N ASN A 271 -8.36 23.10 -7.03
CA ASN A 271 -9.79 23.00 -7.34
C ASN A 271 -10.24 23.97 -8.45
N THR A 272 -9.35 24.85 -8.93
CA THR A 272 -9.58 25.79 -10.02
C THR A 272 -8.32 25.97 -10.85
N LEU A 273 -8.46 26.43 -12.10
CA LEU A 273 -7.30 26.74 -12.94
C LEU A 273 -6.44 27.86 -12.34
N SER A 274 -7.04 28.84 -11.63
CA SER A 274 -6.30 29.88 -10.92
C SER A 274 -5.43 29.32 -9.81
N GLN A 275 -5.92 28.32 -9.07
CA GLN A 275 -5.11 27.68 -8.04
C GLN A 275 -3.90 26.91 -8.60
N ILE A 276 -3.99 26.37 -9.82
CA ILE A 276 -2.82 25.81 -10.51
C ILE A 276 -1.75 26.89 -10.70
N ASP A 277 -2.15 28.07 -11.18
CA ASP A 277 -1.24 29.20 -11.38
C ASP A 277 -0.62 29.66 -10.05
N GLU A 278 -1.41 29.78 -8.99
CA GLU A 278 -0.95 30.14 -7.64
C GLU A 278 0.08 29.14 -7.09
N ILE A 279 -0.17 27.85 -7.24
CA ILE A 279 0.74 26.79 -6.83
C ILE A 279 2.05 26.89 -7.62
N PHE A 280 1.99 27.06 -8.94
CA PHE A 280 3.18 27.17 -9.78
C PHE A 280 3.98 28.45 -9.49
N ILE A 281 3.32 29.58 -9.24
CA ILE A 281 3.96 30.84 -8.81
C ILE A 281 4.71 30.62 -7.48
N ARG A 282 4.09 29.92 -6.52
CA ARG A 282 4.73 29.60 -5.23
C ARG A 282 6.00 28.77 -5.45
N TYR A 283 5.95 27.72 -6.28
CA TYR A 283 7.12 26.91 -6.61
C TYR A 283 8.19 27.71 -7.36
N ALA A 284 7.79 28.51 -8.33
CA ALA A 284 8.73 29.35 -9.09
C ALA A 284 9.48 30.35 -8.18
N LYS A 285 8.83 30.88 -7.14
CA LYS A 285 9.44 31.81 -6.16
C LYS A 285 10.28 31.10 -5.10
N SER A 286 9.96 29.87 -4.74
CA SER A 286 10.63 29.14 -3.63
C SER A 286 12.00 28.59 -3.96
N LYS A 287 12.44 28.64 -5.22
CA LYS A 287 13.65 28.00 -5.74
C LYS A 287 13.71 26.48 -5.56
N THR A 288 12.59 25.85 -5.22
CA THR A 288 12.49 24.39 -5.11
C THR A 288 12.73 23.75 -6.48
N GLN A 289 13.47 22.65 -6.51
CA GLN A 289 13.75 21.93 -7.76
C GLN A 289 12.57 21.10 -8.24
N VAL A 290 11.72 20.64 -7.32
CA VAL A 290 10.62 19.72 -7.58
C VAL A 290 9.29 20.42 -7.42
N VAL A 291 8.42 20.25 -8.39
CA VAL A 291 7.03 20.73 -8.42
C VAL A 291 6.10 19.54 -8.34
N ARG A 292 5.12 19.59 -7.42
CA ARG A 292 4.05 18.61 -7.29
C ARG A 292 2.69 19.31 -7.32
N LEU A 293 1.75 18.72 -8.04
CA LEU A 293 0.40 19.25 -8.16
C LEU A 293 -0.57 18.08 -8.32
N LYS A 294 -1.69 18.10 -7.61
CA LYS A 294 -2.87 17.27 -7.91
C LYS A 294 -4.00 18.18 -8.34
N VAL A 295 -4.68 17.84 -9.42
CA VAL A 295 -5.78 18.63 -9.97
C VAL A 295 -7.09 17.92 -9.74
N SER A 296 -8.07 18.61 -9.14
CA SER A 296 -9.40 18.06 -8.91
C SER A 296 -10.05 17.59 -10.22
N ASP A 297 -10.79 16.50 -10.16
CA ASP A 297 -11.63 15.95 -11.23
C ASP A 297 -12.70 16.94 -11.73
N ARG A 298 -13.09 17.90 -10.88
CA ARG A 298 -14.05 18.97 -11.20
C ARG A 298 -13.51 19.99 -12.18
N ILE A 299 -12.20 20.03 -12.42
CA ILE A 299 -11.60 20.97 -13.37
C ILE A 299 -11.52 20.33 -14.74
N ALA A 300 -12.15 20.94 -15.72
CA ALA A 300 -11.90 20.62 -17.13
C ALA A 300 -10.50 21.12 -17.53
N ILE A 301 -9.58 20.23 -17.81
CA ILE A 301 -8.25 20.55 -18.32
C ILE A 301 -8.30 20.42 -19.85
N PRO A 302 -7.86 21.46 -20.61
CA PRO A 302 -7.74 21.35 -22.07
C PRO A 302 -6.81 20.20 -22.49
N GLU A 303 -7.18 19.49 -23.54
CA GLU A 303 -6.33 18.41 -24.08
C GLU A 303 -5.35 18.97 -25.13
N PRO A 304 -4.11 18.45 -25.19
CA PRO A 304 -3.53 17.42 -24.31
C PRO A 304 -3.25 17.95 -22.91
N SER A 305 -3.81 17.29 -21.89
CA SER A 305 -3.78 17.77 -20.50
C SER A 305 -2.37 17.87 -19.92
N ASP A 306 -1.48 16.94 -20.26
CA ASP A 306 -0.06 16.95 -19.90
C ASP A 306 0.66 18.18 -20.45
N THR A 307 0.49 18.45 -21.74
CA THR A 307 1.07 19.61 -22.43
C THR A 307 0.52 20.93 -21.87
N PHE A 308 -0.78 21.00 -21.59
CA PHE A 308 -1.41 22.21 -21.02
C PHE A 308 -0.82 22.55 -19.65
N ILE A 309 -0.72 21.57 -18.75
CA ILE A 309 -0.19 21.77 -17.40
C ILE A 309 1.31 22.10 -17.45
N ALA A 310 2.09 21.39 -18.27
CA ALA A 310 3.51 21.64 -18.42
C ALA A 310 3.80 23.04 -18.99
N GLN A 311 3.03 23.47 -20.01
CA GLN A 311 3.19 24.80 -20.61
C GLN A 311 2.90 25.91 -19.59
N LYS A 312 1.84 25.78 -18.78
CA LYS A 312 1.57 26.74 -17.70
C LYS A 312 2.75 26.87 -16.73
N LEU A 313 3.37 25.73 -16.33
CA LEU A 313 4.55 25.76 -15.47
C LEU A 313 5.73 26.45 -16.15
N VAL A 314 6.00 26.19 -17.43
CA VAL A 314 7.07 26.83 -18.20
C VAL A 314 6.84 28.35 -18.30
N ASP A 315 5.65 28.79 -18.64
CA ASP A 315 5.32 30.21 -18.80
C ASP A 315 5.51 30.98 -17.48
N ILE A 316 5.00 30.43 -16.38
CA ILE A 316 5.14 31.01 -15.02
C ILE A 316 6.63 31.02 -14.60
N SER A 317 7.34 29.93 -14.83
CA SER A 317 8.75 29.81 -14.43
C SER A 317 9.65 30.74 -15.23
N SER A 318 9.38 30.97 -16.50
CA SER A 318 10.16 31.90 -17.34
C SER A 318 10.12 33.32 -16.80
N HIS A 319 8.99 33.77 -16.22
CA HIS A 319 8.85 35.09 -15.61
C HIS A 319 9.56 35.24 -14.26
N HIS A 320 9.71 34.14 -13.52
CA HIS A 320 10.22 34.18 -12.13
C HIS A 320 11.64 33.66 -11.97
N ARG A 321 12.10 32.77 -12.86
CA ARG A 321 13.42 32.07 -12.77
C ARG A 321 14.32 32.31 -13.98
N GLY A 322 13.83 32.91 -15.05
CA GLY A 322 14.47 32.89 -16.36
C GLY A 322 14.16 31.59 -17.12
N SER A 323 14.91 31.30 -18.18
CA SER A 323 14.72 30.08 -18.96
C SER A 323 15.07 28.85 -18.09
N ALA A 324 14.08 27.98 -17.88
CA ALA A 324 14.26 26.72 -17.20
C ALA A 324 13.85 25.57 -18.13
N SER A 325 14.68 24.55 -18.20
CA SER A 325 14.30 23.24 -18.74
C SER A 325 13.58 22.45 -17.64
N ILE A 326 12.49 21.79 -17.97
CA ILE A 326 11.77 20.94 -17.03
C ILE A 326 11.59 19.53 -17.61
N GLN A 327 11.75 18.54 -16.75
CA GLN A 327 11.27 17.19 -17.00
C GLN A 327 9.99 17.01 -16.20
N PHE A 328 8.97 16.41 -16.80
CA PHE A 328 7.67 16.24 -16.13
C PHE A 328 7.04 14.87 -16.41
N VAL A 329 6.17 14.48 -15.49
CA VAL A 329 5.27 13.31 -15.60
C VAL A 329 3.87 13.79 -15.25
N TRP A 330 2.88 13.38 -16.03
CA TRP A 330 1.47 13.56 -15.77
C TRP A 330 0.78 12.19 -15.68
N ASN A 331 0.24 11.89 -14.51
CA ASN A 331 -0.64 10.74 -14.35
C ASN A 331 -2.08 11.20 -14.60
N LYS A 332 -2.67 10.75 -15.69
CA LYS A 332 -4.01 11.18 -16.13
C LYS A 332 -5.11 10.62 -15.23
N GLU A 333 -4.93 9.42 -14.71
CA GLU A 333 -5.88 8.72 -13.85
C GLU A 333 -5.99 9.42 -12.49
N THR A 334 -4.87 9.59 -11.81
CA THR A 334 -4.82 10.27 -10.49
C THR A 334 -4.83 11.79 -10.58
N ARG A 335 -4.65 12.34 -11.80
CA ARG A 335 -4.51 13.77 -12.11
C ARG A 335 -3.37 14.44 -11.32
N CYS A 336 -2.32 13.69 -11.08
CA CYS A 336 -1.10 14.14 -10.43
C CYS A 336 -0.05 14.55 -11.44
N PHE A 337 0.56 15.71 -11.19
CA PHE A 337 1.65 16.27 -11.98
C PHE A 337 2.90 16.36 -11.12
N TYR A 338 3.99 15.85 -11.65
CA TYR A 338 5.31 16.00 -11.10
C TYR A 338 6.21 16.65 -12.13
N ALA A 339 7.03 17.61 -11.72
CA ALA A 339 8.07 18.18 -12.58
C ALA A 339 9.33 18.49 -11.79
N LYS A 340 10.47 18.42 -12.48
CA LYS A 340 11.79 18.76 -11.96
C LYS A 340 12.45 19.76 -12.87
N TYR A 341 12.95 20.86 -12.28
CA TYR A 341 13.80 21.81 -12.97
C TYR A 341 15.19 21.22 -13.14
N SER A 342 15.73 21.32 -14.34
CA SER A 342 17.09 20.89 -14.69
C SER A 342 18.05 22.07 -14.79
#